data_1682c4a43d6e05cca3920ca3fb4c7c95
#
_entry.id   1682c4a43d6e05cca3920ca3fb4c7c95
#
_cell.length_a   1.000
_cell.length_b   1.000
_cell.length_c   1.000
_cell.angle_alpha   90.00
_cell.angle_beta   90.00
_cell.angle_gamma   90.00
#
_symmetry.space_group_name_H-M   'P 1'
#
loop_
_entity.id
_entity.type
_entity.pdbx_description
1 polymer ?
#
loop_
_entity_poly.entity_id
_entity_poly.type
_entity_poly.pdbx_seq_one_letter_code
_entity_poly.pdbx_strand_id
1 'polypeptide(L)'
;MKKELEKELYPDYVYPEFTPDPNEPFRESIAKLGKKITDRIPQKLGLKKITRNDPEYWGLAGVLTDEEAELAVKLGVRKPKTLAEIVKLSGLEEKKCEALLEEMSRKGLLEYNWENPKHEKQYVLPMYVPGCAEFFNMNANILDSNPEMGTFFEHMSRLQIGRAHV
;
A
#
# COMPACT_ATOMS: atom_id res chain seq x y z
N MET A 1 -8.53 -23.99 14.99
CA MET A 1 -9.91 -23.93 14.45
C MET A 1 -9.94 -23.50 12.99
N LYS A 2 -9.46 -22.30 12.62
CA LYS A 2 -9.51 -21.87 11.21
C LYS A 2 -8.62 -22.68 10.26
N LYS A 3 -7.36 -22.96 10.65
CA LYS A 3 -6.45 -23.82 9.87
C LYS A 3 -6.94 -25.25 9.73
N GLU A 4 -7.69 -25.74 10.72
CA GLU A 4 -8.30 -27.06 10.69
C GLU A 4 -9.50 -27.11 9.75
N LEU A 5 -10.36 -26.10 9.80
CA LEU A 5 -11.50 -25.99 8.89
C LEU A 5 -11.06 -25.81 7.42
N GLU A 6 -10.00 -25.02 7.18
CA GLU A 6 -9.44 -24.86 5.83
C GLU A 6 -8.85 -26.17 5.29
N LYS A 7 -8.16 -26.95 6.15
CA LYS A 7 -7.67 -28.29 5.77
C LYS A 7 -8.77 -29.28 5.50
N GLU A 8 -9.89 -29.17 6.21
CA GLU A 8 -11.06 -30.01 6.01
C GLU A 8 -11.77 -29.68 4.71
N LEU A 9 -11.90 -28.40 4.36
CA LEU A 9 -12.57 -27.95 3.14
C LEU A 9 -11.69 -28.05 1.89
N TYR A 10 -10.37 -27.84 2.04
CA TYR A 10 -9.42 -27.80 0.94
C TYR A 10 -8.13 -28.54 1.32
N PRO A 11 -8.16 -29.88 1.42
CA PRO A 11 -7.03 -30.65 1.96
C PRO A 11 -5.75 -30.54 1.13
N ASP A 12 -5.87 -30.32 -0.18
CA ASP A 12 -4.73 -30.22 -1.10
C ASP A 12 -4.25 -28.77 -1.32
N TYR A 13 -4.87 -27.80 -0.64
CA TYR A 13 -4.50 -26.40 -0.79
C TYR A 13 -3.26 -26.06 0.03
N VAL A 14 -2.21 -25.64 -0.66
CA VAL A 14 -1.01 -25.12 -0.04
C VAL A 14 -1.13 -23.61 0.09
N TYR A 15 -1.18 -23.14 1.33
CA TYR A 15 -1.23 -21.70 1.61
C TYR A 15 0.06 -21.02 1.17
N PRO A 16 -0.01 -20.02 0.26
CA PRO A 16 1.19 -19.27 -0.09
C PRO A 16 1.67 -18.46 1.13
N GLU A 17 2.93 -18.66 1.47
CA GLU A 17 3.59 -17.93 2.56
C GLU A 17 4.65 -17.02 1.98
N PHE A 18 4.72 -15.81 2.49
CA PHE A 18 5.81 -14.88 2.24
C PHE A 18 6.47 -14.52 3.57
N THR A 19 7.76 -14.75 3.63
CA THR A 19 8.58 -14.39 4.80
C THR A 19 9.60 -13.33 4.38
N PRO A 20 9.47 -12.09 4.86
CA PRO A 20 10.44 -11.04 4.58
C PRO A 20 11.83 -11.41 5.11
N ASP A 21 12.88 -10.93 4.43
CA ASP A 21 14.25 -11.09 4.89
C ASP A 21 14.45 -10.28 6.18
N PRO A 22 14.76 -10.93 7.32
CA PRO A 22 14.99 -10.24 8.58
C PRO A 22 16.24 -9.35 8.58
N ASN A 23 17.15 -9.54 7.62
CA ASN A 23 18.40 -8.78 7.51
C ASN A 23 18.24 -7.50 6.68
N GLU A 24 17.15 -7.34 5.95
CA GLU A 24 16.88 -6.07 5.25
C GLU A 24 16.63 -4.94 6.25
N PRO A 25 17.22 -3.75 6.02
CA PRO A 25 16.95 -2.59 6.88
C PRO A 25 15.46 -2.26 6.91
N PHE A 26 14.93 -2.04 8.11
CA PHE A 26 13.53 -1.61 8.27
C PHE A 26 13.39 -0.15 7.87
N ARG A 27 12.45 0.13 6.96
CA ARG A 27 12.23 1.44 6.37
C ARG A 27 11.04 2.12 7.03
N GLU A 28 11.32 3.11 7.86
CA GLU A 28 10.29 3.86 8.61
C GLU A 28 9.30 4.61 7.70
N SER A 29 9.77 5.12 6.57
CA SER A 29 8.93 5.80 5.59
C SER A 29 7.81 4.88 5.07
N ILE A 30 8.16 3.65 4.75
CA ILE A 30 7.24 2.62 4.30
C ILE A 30 6.24 2.25 5.40
N ALA A 31 6.73 2.05 6.63
CA ALA A 31 5.87 1.72 7.76
C ALA A 31 4.85 2.83 8.05
N LYS A 32 5.27 4.09 7.99
CA LYS A 32 4.38 5.25 8.17
C LYS A 32 3.31 5.32 7.10
N LEU A 33 3.69 5.10 5.84
CA LEU A 33 2.73 5.09 4.74
C LEU A 33 1.74 3.93 4.90
N GLY A 34 2.22 2.73 5.18
CA GLY A 34 1.39 1.55 5.39
C GLY A 34 0.37 1.75 6.51
N LYS A 35 0.78 2.37 7.60
CA LYS A 35 -0.12 2.73 8.72
C LYS A 35 -1.16 3.76 8.31
N LYS A 36 -0.78 4.72 7.48
CA LYS A 36 -1.69 5.79 7.03
C LYS A 36 -2.80 5.28 6.12
N ILE A 37 -2.48 4.37 5.19
CA ILE A 37 -3.43 3.93 4.16
C ILE A 37 -4.10 2.58 4.48
N THR A 38 -3.72 1.91 5.56
CA THR A 38 -4.33 0.63 5.94
C THR A 38 -5.81 0.78 6.27
N ASP A 39 -6.61 -0.21 5.85
CA ASP A 39 -8.00 -0.37 6.25
C ASP A 39 -8.13 -1.03 7.64
N ARG A 40 -7.05 -1.58 8.17
CA ARG A 40 -7.01 -2.16 9.51
C ARG A 40 -7.00 -1.04 10.56
N ILE A 41 -8.06 -0.90 11.33
CA ILE A 41 -8.20 0.17 12.32
C ILE A 41 -7.37 -0.17 13.56
N PRO A 42 -6.24 0.51 13.81
CA PRO A 42 -5.32 0.14 14.88
C PRO A 42 -5.94 0.18 16.27
N GLN A 43 -6.79 1.17 16.51
CA GLN A 43 -7.43 1.37 17.81
C GLN A 43 -8.39 0.26 18.18
N LYS A 44 -9.10 -0.30 17.19
CA LYS A 44 -10.06 -1.37 17.42
C LYS A 44 -9.44 -2.76 17.42
N LEU A 45 -8.33 -2.91 16.74
CA LEU A 45 -7.76 -4.22 16.42
C LEU A 45 -6.38 -4.45 17.04
N GLY A 46 -5.92 -3.52 17.86
CA GLY A 46 -4.64 -3.60 18.53
C GLY A 46 -3.43 -3.43 17.60
N LEU A 47 -3.63 -3.04 16.35
CA LEU A 47 -2.52 -2.75 15.43
C LEU A 47 -1.89 -1.41 15.79
N LYS A 48 -0.93 -1.44 16.71
CA LYS A 48 -0.26 -0.22 17.18
C LYS A 48 0.88 0.22 16.27
N LYS A 49 1.48 -0.73 15.56
CA LYS A 49 2.69 -0.52 14.78
C LYS A 49 2.70 -1.46 13.57
N ILE A 50 3.12 -0.93 12.42
CA ILE A 50 3.40 -1.75 11.24
C ILE A 50 4.79 -2.38 11.42
N THR A 51 4.87 -3.69 11.20
CA THR A 51 6.12 -4.45 11.23
C THR A 51 6.47 -4.96 9.83
N ARG A 52 7.69 -5.46 9.65
CA ARG A 52 8.11 -6.04 8.36
C ARG A 52 7.28 -7.25 7.90
N ASN A 53 6.59 -7.91 8.82
CA ASN A 53 5.74 -9.06 8.53
C ASN A 53 4.32 -8.68 8.11
N ASP A 54 3.96 -7.41 8.26
CA ASP A 54 2.65 -6.93 7.84
C ASP A 54 2.60 -6.73 6.32
N PRO A 55 1.51 -7.16 5.66
CA PRO A 55 1.36 -6.97 4.22
C PRO A 55 1.45 -5.51 3.78
N GLU A 56 1.01 -4.57 4.62
CA GLU A 56 1.13 -3.14 4.35
C GLU A 56 2.59 -2.70 4.26
N TYR A 57 3.49 -3.37 4.95
CA TYR A 57 4.92 -3.08 4.84
C TYR A 57 5.54 -3.70 3.60
N TRP A 58 5.55 -5.03 3.52
CA TRP A 58 6.26 -5.71 2.42
C TRP A 58 5.60 -5.47 1.05
N GLY A 59 4.28 -5.25 1.01
CA GLY A 59 3.56 -4.89 -0.20
C GLY A 59 3.89 -3.49 -0.74
N LEU A 60 4.39 -2.58 0.10
CA LEU A 60 4.86 -1.25 -0.32
C LEU A 60 6.38 -1.22 -0.49
N ALA A 61 7.12 -1.91 0.36
CA ALA A 61 8.58 -1.87 0.38
C ALA A 61 9.22 -2.31 -0.94
N GLY A 62 8.64 -3.31 -1.60
CA GLY A 62 9.13 -3.79 -2.90
C GLY A 62 8.82 -2.87 -4.08
N VAL A 63 7.93 -1.92 -3.91
CA VAL A 63 7.40 -1.07 -4.99
C VAL A 63 7.91 0.36 -4.91
N LEU A 64 8.01 0.91 -3.69
CA LEU A 64 8.27 2.34 -3.48
C LEU A 64 9.68 2.62 -2.99
N THR A 65 10.22 3.76 -3.41
CA THR A 65 11.42 4.36 -2.82
C THR A 65 11.04 5.09 -1.53
N ASP A 66 12.04 5.42 -0.71
CA ASP A 66 11.82 6.20 0.52
C ASP A 66 11.30 7.61 0.21
N GLU A 67 11.83 8.25 -0.84
CA GLU A 67 11.37 9.58 -1.27
C GLU A 67 9.89 9.57 -1.68
N GLU A 68 9.48 8.55 -2.42
CA GLU A 68 8.07 8.37 -2.80
C GLU A 68 7.19 8.18 -1.57
N ALA A 69 7.59 7.31 -0.66
CA ALA A 69 6.83 7.04 0.57
C ALA A 69 6.74 8.30 1.46
N GLU A 70 7.82 9.05 1.61
CA GLU A 70 7.86 10.30 2.37
C GLU A 70 6.92 11.36 1.78
N LEU A 71 6.89 11.49 0.46
CA LEU A 71 5.95 12.40 -0.20
C LEU A 71 4.51 11.93 0.00
N ALA A 72 4.23 10.66 -0.21
CA ALA A 72 2.90 10.10 -0.07
C ALA A 72 2.33 10.26 1.35
N VAL A 73 3.17 10.09 2.38
CA VAL A 73 2.75 10.29 3.78
C VAL A 73 2.22 11.71 4.04
N LYS A 74 2.70 12.70 3.29
CA LYS A 74 2.23 14.10 3.42
C LYS A 74 0.86 14.34 2.80
N LEU A 75 0.39 13.43 1.95
CA LEU A 75 -0.92 13.55 1.30
C LEU A 75 -2.03 13.07 2.23
N GLY A 76 -3.17 13.74 2.18
CA GLY A 76 -4.38 13.25 2.85
C GLY A 76 -5.00 12.10 2.07
N VAL A 77 -5.42 11.04 2.77
CA VAL A 77 -6.09 9.91 2.13
C VAL A 77 -7.41 10.36 1.51
N ARG A 78 -7.61 10.04 0.23
CA ARG A 78 -8.80 10.42 -0.56
C ARG A 78 -9.05 11.92 -0.66
N LYS A 79 -8.00 12.71 -0.58
CA LYS A 79 -8.07 14.16 -0.73
C LYS A 79 -7.35 14.60 -2.01
N PRO A 80 -8.10 14.88 -3.10
CA PRO A 80 -7.48 15.31 -4.36
C PRO A 80 -6.68 16.61 -4.19
N LYS A 81 -5.49 16.64 -4.78
CA LYS A 81 -4.60 17.80 -4.76
C LYS A 81 -3.92 17.99 -6.11
N THR A 82 -3.80 19.25 -6.53
CA THR A 82 -3.01 19.61 -7.71
C THR A 82 -1.51 19.55 -7.42
N LEU A 83 -0.69 19.54 -8.47
CA LEU A 83 0.77 19.61 -8.33
C LEU A 83 1.19 20.84 -7.51
N ALA A 84 0.61 22.01 -7.79
CA ALA A 84 0.95 23.25 -7.07
C ALA A 84 0.67 23.15 -5.56
N GLU A 85 -0.47 22.54 -5.19
CA GLU A 85 -0.82 22.32 -3.79
C GLU A 85 0.16 21.34 -3.11
N ILE A 86 0.60 20.30 -3.82
CA ILE A 86 1.54 19.31 -3.28
C ILE A 86 2.94 19.90 -3.16
N VAL A 87 3.37 20.70 -4.12
CA VAL A 87 4.65 21.43 -4.03
C VAL A 87 4.67 22.32 -2.79
N LYS A 88 3.60 23.08 -2.56
CA LYS A 88 3.46 23.92 -1.37
C LYS A 88 3.49 23.12 -0.07
N LEU A 89 2.80 21.99 -0.05
CA LEU A 89 2.71 21.10 1.12
C LEU A 89 4.03 20.41 1.43
N SER A 90 4.75 19.97 0.40
CA SER A 90 5.97 19.17 0.53
C SER A 90 7.24 20.00 0.67
N GLY A 91 7.25 21.20 0.12
CA GLY A 91 8.46 22.04 0.02
C GLY A 91 9.47 21.54 -1.01
N LEU A 92 9.11 20.55 -1.83
CA LEU A 92 9.97 20.03 -2.89
C LEU A 92 10.02 20.98 -4.09
N GLU A 93 11.12 20.91 -4.84
CA GLU A 93 11.22 21.54 -6.15
C GLU A 93 10.15 20.95 -7.09
N GLU A 94 9.50 21.79 -7.90
CA GLU A 94 8.34 21.42 -8.71
C GLU A 94 8.59 20.22 -9.63
N LYS A 95 9.70 20.24 -10.38
CA LYS A 95 10.03 19.16 -11.31
C LYS A 95 10.28 17.84 -10.59
N LYS A 96 10.95 17.89 -9.45
CA LYS A 96 11.19 16.70 -8.63
C LYS A 96 9.88 16.16 -8.06
N CYS A 97 9.03 17.04 -7.56
CA CYS A 97 7.72 16.68 -7.03
C CYS A 97 6.87 16.01 -8.11
N GLU A 98 6.78 16.62 -9.29
CA GLU A 98 6.05 16.07 -10.44
C GLU A 98 6.57 14.70 -10.85
N ALA A 99 7.89 14.54 -10.94
CA ALA A 99 8.51 13.26 -11.29
C ALA A 99 8.15 12.16 -10.30
N LEU A 100 8.16 12.43 -9.00
CA LEU A 100 7.77 11.48 -7.97
C LEU A 100 6.28 11.12 -8.07
N LEU A 101 5.41 12.11 -8.26
CA LEU A 101 3.97 11.90 -8.39
C LEU A 101 3.61 11.09 -9.62
N GLU A 102 4.23 11.40 -10.76
CA GLU A 102 4.01 10.66 -12.01
C GLU A 102 4.50 9.21 -11.89
N GLU A 103 5.65 8.99 -11.27
CA GLU A 103 6.16 7.64 -11.04
C GLU A 103 5.26 6.83 -10.09
N MET A 104 4.79 7.43 -9.00
CA MET A 104 3.85 6.78 -8.10
C MET A 104 2.51 6.47 -8.77
N SER A 105 2.06 7.35 -9.66
CA SER A 105 0.84 7.13 -10.46
C SER A 105 1.02 5.98 -11.44
N ARG A 106 2.18 5.93 -12.11
CA ARG A 106 2.53 4.85 -13.04
C ARG A 106 2.60 3.49 -12.31
N LYS A 107 3.13 3.46 -11.10
CA LYS A 107 3.18 2.27 -10.26
C LYS A 107 1.80 1.82 -9.78
N GLY A 108 0.85 2.73 -9.69
CA GLY A 108 -0.49 2.46 -9.19
C GLY A 108 -0.69 2.82 -7.72
N LEU A 109 0.25 3.53 -7.08
CA LEU A 109 0.05 4.02 -5.72
C LEU A 109 -0.97 5.17 -5.69
N LEU A 110 -0.83 6.13 -6.60
CA LEU A 110 -1.72 7.29 -6.67
C LEU A 110 -2.73 7.15 -7.81
N GLU A 111 -3.94 7.62 -7.56
CA GLU A 111 -4.92 7.88 -8.60
C GLU A 111 -4.62 9.22 -9.25
N TYR A 112 -4.67 9.29 -10.59
CA TYR A 112 -4.27 10.50 -11.32
C TYR A 112 -5.32 11.01 -12.31
N ASN A 113 -6.39 10.26 -12.57
CA ASN A 113 -7.45 10.67 -13.50
C ASN A 113 -8.48 11.61 -12.85
N TRP A 114 -8.03 12.40 -11.91
CA TRP A 114 -8.84 13.40 -11.24
C TRP A 114 -8.51 14.80 -11.77
N GLU A 115 -9.52 15.62 -11.88
CA GLU A 115 -9.35 17.03 -12.18
C GLU A 115 -10.34 17.87 -11.35
N ASN A 116 -9.94 19.10 -11.05
CA ASN A 116 -10.81 20.05 -10.37
C ASN A 116 -11.74 20.77 -11.37
N PRO A 117 -12.67 21.65 -10.91
CA PRO A 117 -13.56 22.39 -11.81
C PRO A 117 -12.83 23.26 -12.85
N LYS A 118 -11.57 23.59 -12.64
CA LYS A 118 -10.72 24.34 -13.56
C LYS A 118 -9.97 23.44 -14.56
N HIS A 119 -10.26 22.14 -14.56
CA HIS A 119 -9.59 21.13 -15.38
C HIS A 119 -8.08 20.96 -15.09
N GLU A 120 -7.65 21.33 -13.88
CA GLU A 120 -6.30 21.05 -13.43
C GLU A 120 -6.20 19.61 -12.91
N LYS A 121 -5.15 18.89 -13.32
CA LYS A 121 -4.87 17.52 -12.91
C LYS A 121 -4.69 17.44 -11.40
N GLN A 122 -5.30 16.45 -10.78
CA GLN A 122 -5.16 16.17 -9.36
C GLN A 122 -4.64 14.75 -9.13
N TYR A 123 -3.93 14.59 -8.03
CA TYR A 123 -3.45 13.29 -7.53
C TYR A 123 -4.19 12.94 -6.26
N VAL A 124 -4.50 11.67 -6.10
CA VAL A 124 -5.24 11.16 -4.93
C VAL A 124 -4.50 9.98 -4.34
N LEU A 125 -4.21 10.04 -3.04
CA LEU A 125 -3.71 8.90 -2.28
C LEU A 125 -4.90 8.04 -1.86
N PRO A 126 -5.05 6.82 -2.41
CA PRO A 126 -6.14 5.94 -2.03
C PRO A 126 -5.83 5.22 -0.72
N MET A 127 -6.81 4.50 -0.20
CA MET A 127 -6.55 3.47 0.80
C MET A 127 -5.78 2.30 0.18
N TYR A 128 -5.22 1.43 1.01
CA TYR A 128 -4.49 0.27 0.50
C TYR A 128 -5.46 -0.74 -0.15
N VAL A 129 -6.53 -1.10 0.55
CA VAL A 129 -7.62 -1.96 0.05
C VAL A 129 -8.97 -1.36 0.46
N PRO A 130 -9.90 -1.07 -0.46
CA PRO A 130 -9.71 -1.06 -1.91
C PRO A 130 -8.88 0.14 -2.37
N GLY A 131 -7.92 -0.09 -3.28
CA GLY A 131 -7.08 1.00 -3.79
C GLY A 131 -5.79 0.51 -4.43
N CYS A 132 -4.63 0.95 -3.92
CA CYS A 132 -3.35 0.68 -4.57
C CYS A 132 -2.96 -0.81 -4.61
N ALA A 133 -3.41 -1.63 -3.68
CA ALA A 133 -3.12 -3.06 -3.73
C ALA A 133 -3.68 -3.73 -5.00
N GLU A 134 -4.89 -3.36 -5.41
CA GLU A 134 -5.50 -3.84 -6.65
C GLU A 134 -4.70 -3.36 -7.86
N PHE A 135 -4.29 -2.10 -7.90
CA PHE A 135 -3.50 -1.55 -8.99
C PHE A 135 -2.14 -2.23 -9.10
N PHE A 136 -1.47 -2.52 -7.99
CA PHE A 136 -0.20 -3.26 -8.01
C PHE A 136 -0.37 -4.67 -8.60
N ASN A 137 -1.45 -5.34 -8.27
CA ASN A 137 -1.76 -6.66 -8.80
C ASN A 137 -2.18 -6.66 -10.28
N MET A 138 -2.52 -5.50 -10.83
CA MET A 138 -2.80 -5.32 -12.26
C MET A 138 -1.56 -4.90 -13.06
N ASN A 139 -0.43 -4.67 -12.40
CA ASN A 139 0.80 -4.22 -13.04
C ASN A 139 1.77 -5.39 -13.18
N ALA A 140 1.94 -5.88 -14.42
CA ALA A 140 2.79 -7.04 -14.71
C ALA A 140 4.26 -6.81 -14.27
N ASN A 141 4.80 -5.61 -14.47
CA ASN A 141 6.18 -5.29 -14.08
C ASN A 141 6.38 -5.39 -12.56
N ILE A 142 5.37 -4.96 -11.78
CA ILE A 142 5.40 -5.09 -10.32
C ILE A 142 5.33 -6.56 -9.91
N LEU A 143 4.44 -7.34 -10.51
CA LEU A 143 4.29 -8.77 -10.21
C LEU A 143 5.55 -9.56 -10.58
N ASP A 144 6.17 -9.25 -11.71
CA ASP A 144 7.42 -9.92 -12.14
C ASP A 144 8.58 -9.63 -11.18
N SER A 145 8.67 -8.40 -10.67
CA SER A 145 9.71 -8.00 -9.71
C SER A 145 9.40 -8.38 -8.26
N ASN A 146 8.12 -8.52 -7.93
CA ASN A 146 7.63 -8.78 -6.57
C ASN A 146 6.56 -9.89 -6.62
N PRO A 147 6.95 -11.16 -6.83
CA PRO A 147 6.00 -12.28 -6.96
C PRO A 147 5.08 -12.44 -5.75
N GLU A 148 5.54 -12.03 -4.56
CA GLU A 148 4.78 -12.06 -3.32
C GLU A 148 3.49 -11.23 -3.37
N MET A 149 3.42 -10.25 -4.27
CA MET A 149 2.20 -9.45 -4.46
C MET A 149 1.02 -10.30 -4.91
N GLY A 150 1.26 -11.39 -5.62
CA GLY A 150 0.21 -12.34 -6.00
C GLY A 150 -0.46 -13.03 -4.82
N THR A 151 0.21 -13.08 -3.67
CA THR A 151 -0.32 -13.67 -2.43
C THR A 151 -0.92 -12.64 -1.47
N PHE A 152 -0.79 -11.35 -1.78
CA PHE A 152 -1.16 -10.25 -0.91
C PHE A 152 -2.61 -10.33 -0.42
N PHE A 153 -3.56 -10.48 -1.34
CA PHE A 153 -4.98 -10.51 -0.99
C PHE A 153 -5.34 -11.68 -0.09
N GLU A 154 -4.70 -12.82 -0.28
CA GLU A 154 -4.93 -13.97 0.58
C GLU A 154 -4.42 -13.74 1.99
N HIS A 155 -3.24 -13.12 2.15
CA HIS A 155 -2.73 -12.71 3.45
C HIS A 155 -3.67 -11.72 4.13
N MET A 156 -4.15 -10.72 3.40
CA MET A 156 -5.09 -9.71 3.93
C MET A 156 -6.43 -10.34 4.31
N SER A 157 -6.98 -11.21 3.49
CA SER A 157 -8.24 -11.90 3.77
C SER A 157 -8.14 -12.71 5.06
N ARG A 158 -7.04 -13.40 5.29
CA ARG A 158 -6.83 -14.17 6.53
C ARG A 158 -6.76 -13.28 7.75
N LEU A 159 -6.08 -12.14 7.65
CA LEU A 159 -6.03 -11.17 8.75
C LEU A 159 -7.42 -10.61 9.06
N GLN A 160 -8.21 -10.31 8.05
CA GLN A 160 -9.58 -9.79 8.21
C GLN A 160 -10.54 -10.84 8.79
N ILE A 161 -10.51 -12.07 8.30
CA ILE A 161 -11.37 -13.16 8.80
C ILE A 161 -11.00 -13.50 10.26
N GLY A 162 -9.71 -13.53 10.59
CA GLY A 162 -9.27 -13.72 11.97
C GLY A 162 -9.84 -12.69 12.95
N ARG A 163 -10.24 -11.51 12.47
CA ARG A 163 -10.86 -10.44 13.25
C ARG A 163 -12.37 -10.59 13.43
N ALA A 164 -13.06 -11.14 12.44
CA ALA A 164 -14.50 -11.34 12.49
C ALA A 164 -14.90 -12.36 13.57
N HIS A 165 -13.96 -13.17 14.05
CA HIS A 165 -14.17 -14.19 15.07
C HIS A 165 -13.64 -13.82 16.47
N VAL A 166 -13.14 -12.61 16.62
CA VAL A 166 -12.75 -12.03 17.92
C VAL A 166 -13.85 -11.07 18.37
#